data_4f6de68f9b0bfa3221f42d67aa0cada6
#
_entry.id   4f6de68f9b0bfa3221f42d67aa0cada6
#
_cell.length_a   1.000
_cell.length_b   1.000
_cell.length_c   1.000
_cell.angle_alpha   90.00
_cell.angle_beta   90.00
_cell.angle_gamma   90.00
#
_symmetry.space_group_name_H-M   'P 1'
#
loop_
_entity.id
_entity.type
_entity.pdbx_description
1 polymer ?
#
loop_
_entity_poly.entity_id
_entity_poly.type
_entity_poly.pdbx_seq_one_letter_code
_entity_poly.pdbx_strand_id
1 'polypeptide(L)'
;MLLPTAGTVSKLHEPRGYNVRVDSSLFEGYEVSPYYEPMMSKLIVRGKDRESAIANMLAAIDEYIIEGPVVNLPLIKRVLEHKIFKKATFDNGFLEELLNSPASVNKSIVAAIALSMVMAQSHADAQSPSKWKMHGRRMAMVSKLNGDF
;
A
#
# COMPACT_ATOMS: atom_id res chain seq x y z
N MET A 1 -0.27 -10.23 -15.59
CA MET A 1 -0.45 -9.24 -16.67
C MET A 1 -0.60 -7.87 -16.02
N LEU A 2 0.26 -6.93 -16.35
CA LEU A 2 0.18 -5.54 -15.86
C LEU A 2 -0.81 -4.79 -16.76
N LEU A 3 -2.06 -4.70 -16.33
CA LEU A 3 -3.07 -3.90 -17.04
C LEU A 3 -3.05 -2.47 -16.51
N PRO A 4 -3.12 -1.46 -17.39
CA PRO A 4 -3.30 -0.08 -16.95
C PRO A 4 -4.66 0.05 -16.24
N THR A 5 -4.67 0.77 -15.12
CA THR A 5 -5.90 1.03 -14.36
C THR A 5 -6.29 2.48 -14.52
N ALA A 6 -7.58 2.70 -14.79
CA ALA A 6 -8.18 4.02 -14.69
C ALA A 6 -8.43 4.40 -13.22
N GLY A 7 -8.55 5.66 -12.93
CA GLY A 7 -8.87 6.17 -11.59
C GLY A 7 -8.50 7.63 -11.42
N THR A 8 -9.02 8.24 -10.37
CA THR A 8 -8.69 9.62 -10.03
C THR A 8 -7.55 9.66 -9.02
N VAL A 9 -6.55 10.49 -9.26
CA VAL A 9 -5.45 10.72 -8.32
C VAL A 9 -5.98 11.48 -7.10
N SER A 10 -6.07 10.81 -5.96
CA SER A 10 -6.58 11.39 -4.71
C SER A 10 -5.49 12.10 -3.91
N LYS A 11 -4.23 11.63 -4.02
CA LYS A 11 -3.08 12.24 -3.38
C LYS A 11 -1.85 12.07 -4.25
N LEU A 12 -1.06 13.13 -4.34
CA LEU A 12 0.18 13.15 -5.10
C LEU A 12 1.30 13.80 -4.28
N HIS A 13 2.40 13.08 -4.10
CA HIS A 13 3.65 13.65 -3.61
C HIS A 13 4.78 13.19 -4.52
N GLU A 14 5.38 14.11 -5.25
CA GLU A 14 6.48 13.83 -6.15
C GLU A 14 7.82 14.00 -5.42
N PRO A 15 8.76 13.06 -5.57
CA PRO A 15 10.07 13.16 -4.96
C PRO A 15 10.85 14.35 -5.53
N ARG A 16 11.62 15.01 -4.67
CA ARG A 16 12.44 16.17 -5.05
C ARG A 16 13.85 16.03 -4.53
N GLY A 17 14.81 16.59 -5.27
CA GLY A 17 16.21 16.57 -4.85
C GLY A 17 17.16 16.91 -5.98
N TYR A 18 18.43 17.15 -5.65
CA TYR A 18 19.47 17.55 -6.60
C TYR A 18 19.68 16.54 -7.75
N ASN A 19 19.51 15.24 -7.45
CA ASN A 19 19.72 14.15 -8.40
C ASN A 19 18.40 13.52 -8.88
N VAL A 20 17.26 14.15 -8.64
CA VAL A 20 15.92 13.63 -8.95
C VAL A 20 15.21 14.59 -9.89
N ARG A 21 14.65 14.05 -10.97
CA ARG A 21 13.77 14.76 -11.90
C ARG A 21 12.53 13.94 -12.13
N VAL A 22 11.38 14.57 -12.03
CA VAL A 22 10.08 13.99 -12.36
C VAL A 22 9.48 14.76 -13.53
N ASP A 23 9.22 14.06 -14.63
CA ASP A 23 8.47 14.58 -15.77
C ASP A 23 7.06 14.00 -15.66
N SER A 24 6.11 14.81 -15.19
CA SER A 24 4.76 14.37 -14.84
C SER A 24 3.73 15.39 -15.34
N SER A 25 2.55 14.90 -15.69
CA SER A 25 1.34 15.70 -15.92
C SER A 25 0.30 15.50 -14.82
N LEU A 26 0.63 14.75 -13.76
CA LEU A 26 -0.27 14.42 -12.68
C LEU A 26 -0.48 15.62 -11.75
N PHE A 27 -1.69 15.70 -11.20
CA PHE A 27 -2.07 16.57 -10.09
C PHE A 27 -3.20 15.90 -9.28
N GLU A 28 -3.42 16.32 -8.07
CA GLU A 28 -4.54 15.82 -7.27
C GLU A 28 -5.87 16.17 -7.95
N GLY A 29 -6.73 15.17 -8.14
CA GLY A 29 -7.95 15.29 -8.91
C GLY A 29 -7.81 14.91 -10.40
N TYR A 30 -6.58 14.61 -10.88
CA TYR A 30 -6.39 14.16 -12.26
C TYR A 30 -7.07 12.82 -12.51
N GLU A 31 -7.88 12.74 -13.57
CA GLU A 31 -8.53 11.49 -13.99
C GLU A 31 -7.68 10.77 -15.04
N VAL A 32 -7.16 9.60 -14.66
CA VAL A 32 -6.40 8.74 -15.55
C VAL A 32 -7.35 8.01 -16.49
N SER A 33 -7.31 8.40 -17.75
CA SER A 33 -8.17 7.82 -18.79
C SER A 33 -7.63 6.48 -19.28
N PRO A 34 -8.49 5.44 -19.48
CA PRO A 34 -8.07 4.18 -20.06
C PRO A 34 -7.88 4.24 -21.60
N TYR A 35 -8.23 5.36 -22.22
CA TYR A 35 -8.18 5.53 -23.68
C TYR A 35 -6.88 6.13 -24.20
N TYR A 36 -5.98 6.53 -23.31
CA TYR A 36 -4.68 7.11 -23.65
C TYR A 36 -3.53 6.23 -23.15
N GLU A 37 -2.29 6.65 -23.44
CA GLU A 37 -1.11 5.95 -22.98
C GLU A 37 -1.09 5.80 -21.44
N PRO A 38 -0.73 4.61 -20.93
CA PRO A 38 -0.72 4.36 -19.49
C PRO A 38 0.48 5.00 -18.76
N MET A 39 1.34 5.73 -19.46
CA MET A 39 2.48 6.41 -18.87
C MET A 39 2.04 7.71 -18.17
N MET A 40 1.94 7.68 -16.84
CA MET A 40 1.49 8.81 -16.04
C MET A 40 2.62 9.78 -15.70
N SER A 41 3.80 9.27 -15.39
CA SER A 41 4.97 10.08 -15.06
C SER A 41 6.27 9.34 -15.36
N LYS A 42 7.37 10.08 -15.46
CA LYS A 42 8.71 9.55 -15.67
C LYS A 42 9.62 10.04 -14.56
N LEU A 43 10.07 9.12 -13.71
CA LEU A 43 11.04 9.39 -12.66
C LEU A 43 12.44 9.13 -13.18
N ILE A 44 13.30 10.14 -13.11
CA ILE A 44 14.68 10.12 -13.59
C ILE A 44 15.59 10.46 -12.43
N VAL A 45 16.60 9.62 -12.19
CA VAL A 45 17.54 9.79 -11.10
C VAL A 45 18.98 9.66 -11.60
N ARG A 46 19.87 10.48 -11.08
CA ARG A 46 21.29 10.46 -11.37
C ARG A 46 22.09 9.91 -10.18
N GLY A 47 23.10 9.09 -10.48
CA GLY A 47 24.14 8.64 -9.55
C GLY A 47 25.52 8.76 -10.20
N LYS A 48 26.58 8.78 -9.39
CA LYS A 48 27.97 8.75 -9.88
C LYS A 48 28.34 7.41 -10.51
N ASP A 49 27.70 6.36 -10.05
CA ASP A 49 27.85 4.99 -10.51
C ASP A 49 26.49 4.27 -10.45
N ARG A 50 26.43 3.02 -10.94
CA ARG A 50 25.20 2.23 -10.98
C ARG A 50 24.62 1.99 -9.59
N GLU A 51 25.45 1.70 -8.61
CA GLU A 51 25.01 1.40 -7.25
C GLU A 51 24.37 2.62 -6.59
N SER A 52 25.02 3.78 -6.68
CA SER A 52 24.47 5.04 -6.17
C SER A 52 23.21 5.47 -6.93
N ALA A 53 23.13 5.22 -8.24
CA ALA A 53 21.91 5.51 -9.00
C ALA A 53 20.74 4.63 -8.55
N ILE A 54 20.98 3.34 -8.30
CA ILE A 54 19.95 2.43 -7.77
C ILE A 54 19.51 2.86 -6.37
N ALA A 55 20.44 3.19 -5.48
CA ALA A 55 20.13 3.65 -4.12
C ALA A 55 19.29 4.94 -4.14
N ASN A 56 19.67 5.92 -4.95
CA ASN A 56 18.92 7.17 -5.11
C ASN A 56 17.53 6.92 -5.71
N MET A 57 17.41 5.99 -6.67
CA MET A 57 16.11 5.64 -7.27
C MET A 57 15.19 4.98 -6.24
N LEU A 58 15.71 4.07 -5.41
CA LEU A 58 14.93 3.44 -4.35
C LEU A 58 14.42 4.47 -3.34
N ALA A 59 15.28 5.41 -2.93
CA ALA A 59 14.89 6.50 -2.03
C ALA A 59 13.80 7.40 -2.67
N ALA A 60 13.95 7.75 -3.95
CA ALA A 60 12.95 8.53 -4.67
C ALA A 60 11.62 7.79 -4.84
N ILE A 61 11.63 6.47 -5.06
CA ILE A 61 10.41 5.64 -5.12
C ILE A 61 9.72 5.61 -3.75
N ASP A 62 10.45 5.52 -2.65
CA ASP A 62 9.88 5.51 -1.30
C ASP A 62 9.24 6.86 -0.92
N GLU A 63 9.71 7.95 -1.50
CA GLU A 63 9.12 9.28 -1.35
C GLU A 63 7.92 9.51 -2.29
N TYR A 64 7.84 8.77 -3.43
CA TYR A 64 6.81 8.98 -4.43
C TYR A 64 5.47 8.40 -4.02
N ILE A 65 4.51 9.24 -3.66
CA ILE A 65 3.15 8.85 -3.28
C ILE A 65 2.18 9.19 -4.41
N ILE A 66 1.50 8.16 -4.92
CA ILE A 66 0.39 8.29 -5.87
C ILE A 66 -0.74 7.41 -5.34
N GLU A 67 -1.81 8.03 -4.84
CA GLU A 67 -3.00 7.32 -4.35
C GLU A 67 -4.14 7.45 -5.36
N GLY A 68 -4.89 6.37 -5.57
CA GLY A 68 -6.02 6.27 -6.49
C GLY A 68 -5.79 5.18 -7.52
N PRO A 69 -5.14 5.46 -8.67
CA PRO A 69 -4.85 4.43 -9.65
C PRO A 69 -3.78 3.44 -9.14
N VAL A 70 -3.84 2.20 -9.61
CA VAL A 70 -2.78 1.22 -9.33
C VAL A 70 -1.57 1.55 -10.17
N VAL A 71 -0.42 1.74 -9.52
CA VAL A 71 0.85 2.10 -10.16
C VAL A 71 1.87 0.96 -10.07
N ASN A 72 2.86 0.99 -10.94
CA ASN A 72 3.92 -0.03 -11.03
C ASN A 72 5.13 0.22 -10.11
N LEU A 73 5.11 1.27 -9.28
CA LEU A 73 6.20 1.60 -8.36
C LEU A 73 6.66 0.41 -7.49
N PRO A 74 5.76 -0.41 -6.90
CA PRO A 74 6.18 -1.58 -6.13
C PRO A 74 6.92 -2.63 -6.97
N LEU A 75 6.55 -2.81 -8.23
CA LEU A 75 7.24 -3.72 -9.12
C LEU A 75 8.62 -3.19 -9.48
N ILE A 76 8.73 -1.89 -9.81
CA ILE A 76 10.02 -1.26 -10.11
C ILE A 76 10.96 -1.39 -8.91
N LYS A 77 10.47 -1.19 -7.69
CA LYS A 77 11.25 -1.39 -6.47
C LYS A 77 11.80 -2.82 -6.38
N ARG A 78 10.97 -3.84 -6.61
CA ARG A 78 11.40 -5.24 -6.64
C ARG A 78 12.47 -5.51 -7.69
N VAL A 79 12.35 -4.91 -8.88
CA VAL A 79 13.37 -5.02 -9.96
C VAL A 79 14.70 -4.45 -9.49
N LEU A 80 14.70 -3.23 -8.93
CA LEU A 80 15.90 -2.53 -8.48
C LEU A 80 16.61 -3.24 -7.32
N GLU A 81 15.85 -3.85 -6.42
CA GLU A 81 16.39 -4.61 -5.28
C GLU A 81 16.96 -5.98 -5.70
N HIS A 82 16.58 -6.49 -6.87
CA HIS A 82 16.95 -7.83 -7.29
C HIS A 82 18.45 -7.94 -7.59
N LYS A 83 19.08 -9.04 -7.15
CA LYS A 83 20.53 -9.27 -7.28
C LYS A 83 20.99 -9.29 -8.74
N ILE A 84 20.21 -9.89 -9.65
CA ILE A 84 20.50 -9.96 -11.08
C ILE A 84 20.51 -8.56 -11.68
N PHE A 85 19.56 -7.70 -11.32
CA PHE A 85 19.49 -6.32 -11.78
C PHE A 85 20.69 -5.49 -11.27
N LYS A 86 21.02 -5.62 -9.99
CA LYS A 86 22.18 -4.92 -9.39
C LYS A 86 23.51 -5.31 -10.07
N LYS A 87 23.67 -6.59 -10.44
CA LYS A 87 24.85 -7.10 -11.15
C LYS A 87 24.85 -6.81 -12.66
N ALA A 88 23.78 -6.25 -13.22
CA ALA A 88 23.59 -6.02 -14.65
C ALA A 88 23.72 -7.30 -15.51
N THR A 89 23.33 -8.46 -14.98
CA THR A 89 23.38 -9.77 -15.65
C THR A 89 22.00 -10.27 -16.07
N PHE A 90 21.01 -9.39 -16.12
CA PHE A 90 19.63 -9.72 -16.53
C PHE A 90 19.50 -9.85 -18.06
N ASP A 91 18.61 -10.71 -18.48
CA ASP A 91 18.20 -10.92 -19.87
C ASP A 91 16.70 -10.55 -20.06
N ASN A 92 16.17 -10.84 -21.25
CA ASN A 92 14.77 -10.54 -21.58
C ASN A 92 13.76 -11.38 -20.78
N GLY A 93 14.15 -12.54 -20.23
CA GLY A 93 13.31 -13.42 -19.41
C GLY A 93 13.19 -12.96 -17.95
N PHE A 94 14.11 -12.12 -17.49
CA PHE A 94 14.21 -11.69 -16.10
C PHE A 94 12.90 -11.14 -15.51
N LEU A 95 12.19 -10.30 -16.26
CA LEU A 95 10.95 -9.69 -15.78
C LEU A 95 9.84 -10.73 -15.62
N GLU A 96 9.76 -11.69 -16.52
CA GLU A 96 8.79 -12.77 -16.45
C GLU A 96 9.04 -13.68 -15.25
N GLU A 97 10.29 -14.05 -14.98
CA GLU A 97 10.68 -14.80 -13.78
C GLU A 97 10.32 -14.03 -12.51
N LEU A 98 10.60 -12.72 -12.48
CA LEU A 98 10.29 -11.88 -11.33
C LEU A 98 8.77 -11.78 -11.07
N LEU A 99 7.96 -11.71 -12.11
CA LEU A 99 6.49 -11.66 -12.00
C LEU A 99 5.92 -13.00 -11.51
N ASN A 100 6.50 -14.12 -11.94
CA ASN A 100 6.08 -15.46 -11.51
C ASN A 100 6.57 -15.83 -10.11
N SER A 101 7.61 -15.13 -9.60
CA SER A 101 8.07 -15.34 -8.22
C SER A 101 7.14 -14.65 -7.22
N PRO A 102 6.79 -15.34 -6.10
CA PRO A 102 5.95 -14.71 -5.08
C PRO A 102 6.63 -13.47 -4.51
N ALA A 103 5.87 -12.38 -4.38
CA ALA A 103 6.37 -11.20 -3.69
C ALA A 103 6.77 -11.59 -2.26
N SER A 104 7.97 -11.19 -1.84
CA SER A 104 8.41 -11.37 -0.46
C SER A 104 7.52 -10.52 0.45
N VAL A 105 6.50 -11.14 1.01
CA VAL A 105 5.67 -10.48 2.01
C VAL A 105 6.48 -10.44 3.30
N ASN A 106 6.67 -9.22 3.82
CA ASN A 106 7.35 -9.06 5.10
C ASN A 106 6.51 -9.72 6.21
N LYS A 107 6.93 -10.91 6.65
CA LYS A 107 6.21 -11.72 7.65
C LYS A 107 5.96 -10.96 8.95
N SER A 108 6.83 -10.02 9.32
CA SER A 108 6.65 -9.21 10.52
C SER A 108 5.49 -8.21 10.39
N ILE A 109 5.29 -7.64 9.21
CA ILE A 109 4.14 -6.75 8.94
C ILE A 109 2.84 -7.54 8.96
N VAL A 110 2.81 -8.71 8.32
CA VAL A 110 1.63 -9.60 8.37
C VAL A 110 1.30 -10.02 9.79
N ALA A 111 2.31 -10.39 10.58
CA ALA A 111 2.14 -10.73 11.99
C ALA A 111 1.62 -9.54 12.81
N ALA A 112 2.13 -8.33 12.58
CA ALA A 112 1.67 -7.12 13.26
C ALA A 112 0.20 -6.79 12.91
N ILE A 113 -0.19 -6.91 11.64
CA ILE A 113 -1.59 -6.72 11.21
C ILE A 113 -2.49 -7.78 11.83
N ALA A 114 -2.09 -9.05 11.80
CA ALA A 114 -2.87 -10.14 12.42
C ALA A 114 -3.02 -9.91 13.93
N LEU A 115 -1.95 -9.52 14.63
CA LEU A 115 -2.00 -9.22 16.05
C LEU A 115 -2.92 -8.03 16.36
N SER A 116 -2.87 -6.96 15.57
CA SER A 116 -3.74 -5.80 15.74
C SER A 116 -5.22 -6.16 15.53
N MET A 117 -5.53 -7.02 14.58
CA MET A 117 -6.90 -7.53 14.37
C MET A 117 -7.40 -8.36 15.56
N VAL A 118 -6.55 -9.26 16.08
CA VAL A 118 -6.89 -10.07 17.27
C VAL A 118 -7.12 -9.19 18.50
N MET A 119 -6.26 -8.18 18.71
CA MET A 119 -6.43 -7.22 19.81
C MET A 119 -7.70 -6.38 19.66
N ALA A 120 -8.03 -5.93 18.45
CA ALA A 120 -9.26 -5.19 18.19
C ALA A 120 -10.50 -6.05 18.48
N GLN A 121 -10.50 -7.33 18.10
CA GLN A 121 -11.59 -8.26 18.42
C GLN A 121 -11.73 -8.50 19.92
N SER A 122 -10.63 -8.71 20.64
CA SER A 122 -10.66 -8.91 22.10
C SER A 122 -11.20 -7.69 22.85
N HIS A 123 -10.95 -6.47 22.37
CA HIS A 123 -11.49 -5.24 22.94
C HIS A 123 -13.00 -5.10 22.66
N ALA A 124 -13.44 -5.50 21.46
CA ALA A 124 -14.86 -5.50 21.11
C ALA A 124 -15.66 -6.48 21.98
N ASP A 125 -15.13 -7.67 22.24
CA ASP A 125 -15.74 -8.67 23.11
C ASP A 125 -15.80 -8.24 24.58
N ALA A 126 -14.77 -7.52 25.05
CA ALA A 126 -14.72 -6.97 26.42
C ALA A 126 -15.78 -5.86 26.67
N GLN A 127 -16.24 -5.19 25.62
CA GLN A 127 -17.28 -4.15 25.71
C GLN A 127 -18.70 -4.69 25.54
N SER A 128 -18.86 -5.95 25.16
CA SER A 128 -20.20 -6.55 25.09
C SER A 128 -20.79 -6.70 26.53
N PRO A 129 -21.97 -6.16 26.81
CA PRO A 129 -22.56 -6.29 28.15
C PRO A 129 -22.81 -7.76 28.43
N SER A 130 -22.28 -8.27 29.56
CA SER A 130 -22.47 -9.68 29.94
C SER A 130 -23.96 -10.09 29.94
N LYS A 131 -24.21 -11.31 29.47
CA LYS A 131 -25.61 -11.83 29.37
C LYS A 131 -26.41 -11.68 30.65
N TRP A 132 -25.79 -11.80 31.82
CA TRP A 132 -26.44 -11.62 33.10
C TRP A 132 -26.79 -10.15 33.39
N LYS A 133 -25.96 -9.15 32.95
CA LYS A 133 -26.31 -7.72 33.06
C LYS A 133 -27.49 -7.35 32.17
N MET A 134 -27.59 -7.93 30.97
CA MET A 134 -28.79 -7.76 30.14
C MET A 134 -30.00 -8.42 30.72
N HIS A 135 -29.87 -9.61 31.31
CA HIS A 135 -30.97 -10.28 32.00
C HIS A 135 -31.46 -9.48 33.21
N GLY A 136 -30.56 -8.95 34.04
CA GLY A 136 -30.91 -8.09 35.17
C GLY A 136 -31.65 -6.81 34.77
N ARG A 137 -31.20 -6.15 33.68
CA ARG A 137 -31.92 -4.98 33.13
C ARG A 137 -33.30 -5.31 32.62
N ARG A 138 -33.49 -6.47 31.99
CA ARG A 138 -34.78 -6.96 31.49
C ARG A 138 -35.75 -7.25 32.64
N MET A 139 -35.29 -7.89 33.72
CA MET A 139 -36.08 -8.17 34.91
C MET A 139 -36.50 -6.87 35.62
N ALA A 140 -35.57 -5.91 35.77
CA ALA A 140 -35.90 -4.61 36.39
C ALA A 140 -36.91 -3.79 35.57
N MET A 141 -36.92 -3.96 34.23
CA MET A 141 -37.89 -3.31 33.34
C MET A 141 -39.28 -3.94 33.47
N VAL A 142 -39.37 -5.26 33.60
CA VAL A 142 -40.61 -6.00 33.80
C VAL A 142 -41.22 -5.68 35.16
N SER A 143 -40.41 -5.62 36.23
CA SER A 143 -40.85 -5.23 37.57
C SER A 143 -41.48 -3.82 37.62
N LYS A 144 -40.86 -2.85 36.93
CA LYS A 144 -41.42 -1.49 36.79
C LYS A 144 -42.75 -1.42 36.03
N LEU A 145 -42.94 -2.32 35.04
CA LEU A 145 -44.17 -2.36 34.24
C LEU A 145 -45.34 -3.02 35.01
N ASN A 146 -45.03 -3.93 35.93
CA ASN A 146 -46.03 -4.64 36.72
C ASN A 146 -46.43 -3.93 38.04
N GLY A 147 -45.84 -2.75 38.34
CA GLY A 147 -46.26 -1.93 39.49
C GLY A 147 -45.91 -2.52 40.86
N ASP A 148 -45.01 -3.50 40.93
CA ASP A 148 -44.51 -4.06 42.18
C ASP A 148 -43.46 -3.11 42.78
N PHE A 149 -43.86 -2.36 43.79
CA PHE A 149 -42.99 -1.59 44.70
C PHE A 149 -42.56 -2.42 45.88
#